data_0592ac75cefd9c7c6fe78db283d63c86
#
_entry.id   0592ac75cefd9c7c6fe78db283d63c86
#
_cell.length_a   1.000
_cell.length_b   1.000
_cell.length_c   1.000
_cell.angle_alpha   90.00
_cell.angle_beta   90.00
_cell.angle_gamma   90.00
#
_symmetry.space_group_name_H-M   'P 1'
#
loop_
_entity.id
_entity.type
_entity.pdbx_description
1 polymer ?
#
loop_
_entity_poly.entity_id
_entity_poly.type
_entity_poly.pdbx_seq_one_letter_code
_entity_poly.pdbx_strand_id
1 'polypeptide(L)'
;MPNRGRSASSARAWIITGPTSGIGRRTALELARHGTVVLVGRDPDKLAEVQGEITKQPAGHAVSVVADLSDIPSVRHAARQIVDLDLPIAGLLNNAGIMLNRAGRTAQGWDLAFATNHLGPFAFTEALIPRLPDGTNVVFVCSGVEDPERKPARAAGFRGGRYISAQASADGQWQPGGSPKPGFDAYATSKQCELATVFAFARETPRVRFNAVEPGFNPGTSLGRDANPALRFVARYVMSPLAPMIKYWSTPKRAARVITTILTDDTSQTGVYYDDSGKPMSGSALVRDPAFQDRVVTETRALLATIPASGAPVSD
;
A
#
# COMPACT_ATOMS: atom_id res chain seq x y z
N MET A 1 50.53 4.28 -11.53
CA MET A 1 49.24 3.74 -11.98
C MET A 1 48.17 4.26 -11.02
N PRO A 2 47.33 5.24 -11.39
CA PRO A 2 46.32 5.72 -10.49
C PRO A 2 45.17 4.69 -10.47
N ASN A 3 44.78 4.35 -9.26
CA ASN A 3 43.64 3.49 -8.88
C ASN A 3 42.35 4.09 -9.51
N ARG A 4 41.82 3.44 -10.55
CA ARG A 4 40.53 3.79 -11.13
C ARG A 4 39.49 3.49 -10.04
N GLY A 5 38.96 4.58 -9.48
CA GLY A 5 37.86 4.52 -8.54
C GLY A 5 36.78 3.59 -9.04
N ARG A 6 36.38 2.63 -8.19
CA ARG A 6 35.10 1.93 -8.33
C ARG A 6 34.03 3.01 -8.50
N SER A 7 33.49 3.12 -9.70
CA SER A 7 32.22 3.79 -9.95
C SER A 7 31.27 3.27 -8.87
N ALA A 8 30.79 4.15 -8.01
CA ALA A 8 29.69 3.83 -7.14
C ALA A 8 28.55 3.43 -8.08
N SER A 9 28.31 2.13 -8.20
CA SER A 9 27.09 1.60 -8.80
C SER A 9 25.96 2.37 -8.11
N SER A 10 25.17 3.15 -8.85
CA SER A 10 24.04 3.89 -8.31
C SER A 10 23.11 2.85 -7.68
N ALA A 11 23.20 2.73 -6.35
CA ALA A 11 22.49 1.70 -5.64
C ALA A 11 20.99 1.93 -5.84
N ARG A 12 20.29 0.95 -6.43
CA ARG A 12 18.84 0.99 -6.63
C ARG A 12 18.14 1.42 -5.33
N ALA A 13 17.04 2.16 -5.45
CA ALA A 13 16.26 2.60 -4.32
C ALA A 13 14.83 2.04 -4.37
N TRP A 14 14.27 1.70 -3.23
CA TRP A 14 12.90 1.25 -3.07
C TRP A 14 12.15 2.15 -2.11
N ILE A 15 10.98 2.62 -2.53
CA ILE A 15 10.07 3.41 -1.70
C ILE A 15 9.10 2.45 -1.02
N ILE A 16 8.84 2.63 0.28
CA ILE A 16 7.85 1.85 1.02
C ILE A 16 6.99 2.74 1.90
N THR A 17 5.67 2.64 1.76
CA THR A 17 4.72 3.32 2.65
C THR A 17 4.35 2.43 3.84
N GLY A 18 4.21 3.02 5.03
CA GLY A 18 3.87 2.30 6.26
C GLY A 18 4.97 1.34 6.76
N PRO A 19 6.26 1.73 6.77
CA PRO A 19 7.38 0.86 7.14
C PRO A 19 7.55 0.66 8.64
N THR A 20 6.73 1.29 9.48
CA THR A 20 6.96 1.36 10.93
C THR A 20 6.45 0.16 11.72
N SER A 21 5.71 -0.75 11.10
CA SER A 21 5.17 -1.95 11.77
C SER A 21 4.84 -3.09 10.80
N GLY A 22 4.58 -4.27 11.34
CA GLY A 22 4.00 -5.40 10.63
C GLY A 22 4.79 -5.84 9.39
N ILE A 23 4.07 -5.99 8.27
CA ILE A 23 4.62 -6.41 6.97
C ILE A 23 5.57 -5.34 6.46
N GLY A 24 5.18 -4.06 6.48
CA GLY A 24 5.99 -2.95 5.97
C GLY A 24 7.37 -2.86 6.60
N ARG A 25 7.46 -2.96 7.94
CA ARG A 25 8.76 -2.96 8.63
C ARG A 25 9.64 -4.13 8.21
N ARG A 26 9.06 -5.33 8.11
CA ARG A 26 9.82 -6.51 7.67
C ARG A 26 10.29 -6.39 6.23
N THR A 27 9.44 -5.87 5.35
CA THR A 27 9.80 -5.64 3.94
C THR A 27 10.90 -4.57 3.83
N ALA A 28 10.83 -3.47 4.59
CA ALA A 28 11.88 -2.46 4.61
C ALA A 28 13.26 -3.04 4.99
N LEU A 29 13.28 -3.88 6.04
CA LEU A 29 14.52 -4.56 6.49
C LEU A 29 15.05 -5.57 5.47
N GLU A 30 14.20 -6.24 4.71
CA GLU A 30 14.63 -7.16 3.62
C GLU A 30 15.13 -6.35 2.40
N LEU A 31 14.42 -5.29 1.98
CA LEU A 31 14.81 -4.43 0.86
C LEU A 31 16.14 -3.71 1.10
N ALA A 32 16.48 -3.39 2.34
CA ALA A 32 17.74 -2.75 2.70
C ALA A 32 18.99 -3.57 2.29
N ARG A 33 18.83 -4.88 2.00
CA ARG A 33 19.89 -5.73 1.48
C ARG A 33 20.11 -5.58 -0.03
N HIS A 34 19.16 -4.95 -0.71
CA HIS A 34 19.18 -4.75 -2.17
C HIS A 34 19.60 -3.34 -2.56
N GLY A 35 19.53 -2.37 -1.64
CA GLY A 35 19.93 -0.98 -1.85
C GLY A 35 19.30 -0.01 -0.87
N THR A 36 19.15 1.25 -1.27
CA THR A 36 18.58 2.29 -0.42
C THR A 36 17.07 2.11 -0.24
N VAL A 37 16.56 2.30 0.98
CA VAL A 37 15.12 2.26 1.26
C VAL A 37 14.62 3.65 1.63
N VAL A 38 13.63 4.15 0.90
CA VAL A 38 12.92 5.39 1.22
C VAL A 38 11.69 5.02 2.07
N LEU A 39 11.75 5.38 3.35
CA LEU A 39 10.75 5.07 4.35
C LEU A 39 9.70 6.18 4.41
N VAL A 40 8.46 5.90 4.00
CA VAL A 40 7.38 6.90 3.96
C VAL A 40 6.34 6.58 5.03
N GLY A 41 6.11 7.52 5.95
CA GLY A 41 5.15 7.35 7.05
C GLY A 41 4.90 8.64 7.81
N ARG A 42 3.89 8.65 8.67
CA ARG A 42 3.43 9.87 9.34
C ARG A 42 4.14 10.21 10.66
N ASP A 43 4.81 9.24 11.25
CA ASP A 43 5.42 9.35 12.59
C ASP A 43 6.95 9.37 12.43
N PRO A 44 7.60 10.54 12.57
CA PRO A 44 9.03 10.70 12.32
C PRO A 44 9.88 9.87 13.31
N ASP A 45 9.45 9.71 14.55
CA ASP A 45 10.22 8.97 15.56
C ASP A 45 10.26 7.48 15.21
N LYS A 46 9.11 6.91 14.82
CA LYS A 46 9.07 5.51 14.34
C LYS A 46 9.79 5.28 13.03
N LEU A 47 9.82 6.28 12.14
CA LEU A 47 10.64 6.21 10.93
C LEU A 47 12.12 6.18 11.30
N ALA A 48 12.56 7.05 12.24
CA ALA A 48 13.93 7.08 12.73
C ALA A 48 14.35 5.76 13.39
N GLU A 49 13.45 5.10 14.14
CA GLU A 49 13.71 3.76 14.71
C GLU A 49 14.03 2.74 13.60
N VAL A 50 13.19 2.67 12.56
CA VAL A 50 13.39 1.71 11.44
C VAL A 50 14.63 2.08 10.62
N GLN A 51 14.87 3.35 10.38
CA GLN A 51 16.09 3.83 9.73
C GLN A 51 17.33 3.40 10.53
N GLY A 52 17.32 3.59 11.86
CA GLY A 52 18.39 3.15 12.74
C GLY A 52 18.62 1.63 12.74
N GLU A 53 17.57 0.82 12.55
CA GLU A 53 17.72 -0.63 12.38
C GLU A 53 18.36 -1.00 11.03
N ILE A 54 17.96 -0.32 9.98
CA ILE A 54 18.52 -0.56 8.63
C ILE A 54 20.00 -0.18 8.62
N THR A 55 20.38 0.96 9.16
CA THR A 55 21.77 1.45 9.15
C THR A 55 22.71 0.58 9.99
N LYS A 56 22.20 -0.25 10.88
CA LYS A 56 22.98 -1.28 11.60
C LYS A 56 23.28 -2.51 10.76
N GLN A 57 22.62 -2.69 9.62
CA GLN A 57 22.90 -3.79 8.70
C GLN A 57 24.13 -3.47 7.85
N PRO A 58 24.92 -4.46 7.44
CA PRO A 58 25.99 -4.25 6.47
C PRO A 58 25.47 -3.60 5.19
N ALA A 59 26.01 -2.43 4.81
CA ALA A 59 25.60 -1.63 3.65
C ALA A 59 24.12 -1.18 3.65
N GLY A 60 23.45 -1.18 4.82
CA GLY A 60 22.07 -0.71 4.94
C GLY A 60 21.98 0.81 4.84
N HIS A 61 21.22 1.32 3.87
CA HIS A 61 20.93 2.73 3.67
C HIS A 61 19.43 2.98 3.67
N ALA A 62 19.00 3.99 4.43
CA ALA A 62 17.60 4.41 4.43
C ALA A 62 17.47 5.92 4.57
N VAL A 63 16.45 6.48 3.94
CA VAL A 63 16.05 7.89 4.03
C VAL A 63 14.59 7.90 4.49
N SER A 64 14.27 8.77 5.44
CA SER A 64 12.90 8.93 5.94
C SER A 64 12.23 10.15 5.28
N VAL A 65 10.98 9.97 4.85
CA VAL A 65 10.12 11.02 4.32
C VAL A 65 8.80 10.99 5.10
N VAL A 66 8.47 12.10 5.76
CA VAL A 66 7.24 12.19 6.55
C VAL A 66 6.06 12.48 5.64
N ALA A 67 5.04 11.61 5.71
CA ALA A 67 3.79 11.78 4.95
C ALA A 67 2.61 11.17 5.69
N ASP A 68 1.51 11.91 5.76
CA ASP A 68 0.20 11.35 6.10
C ASP A 68 -0.56 11.03 4.81
N LEU A 69 -0.78 9.75 4.54
CA LEU A 69 -1.50 9.30 3.34
C LEU A 69 -2.99 9.64 3.36
N SER A 70 -3.54 10.07 4.49
CA SER A 70 -4.91 10.56 4.58
C SER A 70 -5.04 12.03 4.20
N ASP A 71 -3.92 12.74 3.99
CA ASP A 71 -3.85 14.15 3.65
C ASP A 71 -3.17 14.36 2.29
N ILE A 72 -3.93 14.74 1.27
CA ILE A 72 -3.44 14.83 -0.11
C ILE A 72 -2.33 15.89 -0.29
N PRO A 73 -2.39 17.09 0.31
CA PRO A 73 -1.26 18.02 0.34
C PRO A 73 0.04 17.40 0.87
N SER A 74 -0.04 16.66 2.00
CA SER A 74 1.09 15.93 2.58
C SER A 74 1.65 14.89 1.61
N VAL A 75 0.78 14.12 0.96
CA VAL A 75 1.16 13.11 -0.06
C VAL A 75 1.92 13.74 -1.22
N ARG A 76 1.38 14.85 -1.78
CA ARG A 76 2.02 15.56 -2.90
C ARG A 76 3.36 16.17 -2.50
N HIS A 77 3.47 16.68 -1.27
CA HIS A 77 4.73 17.19 -0.73
C HIS A 77 5.79 16.10 -0.62
N ALA A 78 5.43 14.95 -0.04
CA ALA A 78 6.33 13.81 0.09
C ALA A 78 6.80 13.26 -1.28
N ALA A 79 5.91 13.20 -2.26
CA ALA A 79 6.29 12.81 -3.62
C ALA A 79 7.34 13.75 -4.22
N ARG A 80 7.19 15.08 -4.04
CA ARG A 80 8.21 16.06 -4.47
C ARG A 80 9.55 15.85 -3.74
N GLN A 81 9.52 15.69 -2.41
CA GLN A 81 10.73 15.41 -1.64
C GLN A 81 11.47 14.17 -2.16
N ILE A 82 10.74 13.11 -2.52
CA ILE A 82 11.34 11.88 -3.05
C ILE A 82 11.96 12.12 -4.42
N VAL A 83 11.31 12.90 -5.28
CA VAL A 83 11.88 13.30 -6.59
C VAL A 83 13.18 14.08 -6.39
N ASP A 84 13.23 14.99 -5.41
CA ASP A 84 14.40 15.81 -5.11
C ASP A 84 15.58 15.02 -4.52
N LEU A 85 15.36 13.78 -4.05
CA LEU A 85 16.43 12.87 -3.62
C LEU A 85 17.29 12.37 -4.80
N ASP A 86 16.81 12.49 -6.03
CA ASP A 86 17.48 12.05 -7.27
C ASP A 86 18.02 10.61 -7.19
N LEU A 87 17.26 9.72 -6.59
CA LEU A 87 17.61 8.30 -6.44
C LEU A 87 17.09 7.47 -7.62
N PRO A 88 17.83 6.45 -8.08
CA PRO A 88 17.37 5.52 -9.11
C PRO A 88 16.31 4.56 -8.54
N ILE A 89 15.05 4.98 -8.59
CA ILE A 89 13.93 4.24 -8.01
C ILE A 89 13.67 2.96 -8.82
N ALA A 90 13.88 1.80 -8.20
CA ALA A 90 13.65 0.49 -8.79
C ALA A 90 12.27 -0.09 -8.42
N GLY A 91 11.66 0.38 -7.35
CA GLY A 91 10.33 -0.07 -6.95
C GLY A 91 9.65 0.83 -5.93
N LEU A 92 8.31 0.73 -5.92
CA LEU A 92 7.44 1.39 -4.95
C LEU A 92 6.50 0.34 -4.33
N LEU A 93 6.47 0.26 -3.01
CA LEU A 93 5.49 -0.54 -2.27
C LEU A 93 4.46 0.35 -1.59
N ASN A 94 3.24 0.34 -2.09
CA ASN A 94 2.06 0.88 -1.42
C ASN A 94 1.54 -0.16 -0.41
N ASN A 95 2.08 -0.11 0.82
CA ASN A 95 1.76 -1.07 1.88
C ASN A 95 0.95 -0.45 3.02
N ALA A 96 1.04 0.86 3.22
CA ALA A 96 0.29 1.52 4.28
C ALA A 96 -1.22 1.28 4.12
N GLY A 97 -1.87 0.95 5.22
CA GLY A 97 -3.31 0.73 5.24
C GLY A 97 -3.83 0.63 6.67
N ILE A 98 -5.11 0.95 6.84
CA ILE A 98 -5.83 0.90 8.10
C ILE A 98 -7.18 0.21 7.91
N MET A 99 -7.64 -0.47 8.94
CA MET A 99 -9.01 -0.94 9.08
C MET A 99 -9.52 -0.45 10.44
N LEU A 100 -10.57 0.35 10.42
CA LEU A 100 -11.09 1.03 11.60
C LEU A 100 -12.41 0.38 12.04
N ASN A 101 -12.61 0.26 13.35
CA ASN A 101 -13.88 -0.19 13.93
C ASN A 101 -14.89 0.97 14.12
N ARG A 102 -14.48 2.20 13.84
CA ARG A 102 -15.31 3.41 13.90
C ARG A 102 -14.98 4.28 12.71
N ALA A 103 -15.99 4.95 12.17
CA ALA A 103 -15.77 5.96 11.13
C ALA A 103 -14.86 7.06 11.64
N GLY A 104 -13.85 7.43 10.83
CA GLY A 104 -12.98 8.56 11.04
C GLY A 104 -13.04 9.48 9.84
N ARG A 105 -12.66 10.76 10.01
CA ARG A 105 -12.62 11.74 8.93
C ARG A 105 -11.23 12.32 8.78
N THR A 106 -10.85 12.62 7.55
CA THR A 106 -9.61 13.35 7.22
C THR A 106 -9.81 14.85 7.38
N ALA A 107 -8.74 15.63 7.23
CA ALA A 107 -8.84 17.10 7.15
C ALA A 107 -9.72 17.58 6.00
N GLN A 108 -9.83 16.82 4.90
CA GLN A 108 -10.71 17.08 3.77
C GLN A 108 -12.16 16.63 4.01
N GLY A 109 -12.48 16.08 5.19
CA GLY A 109 -13.81 15.56 5.54
C GLY A 109 -14.10 14.16 4.98
N TRP A 110 -13.15 13.49 4.34
CA TRP A 110 -13.31 12.18 3.72
C TRP A 110 -13.25 11.03 4.72
N ASP A 111 -13.81 9.87 4.36
CA ASP A 111 -13.64 8.65 5.13
C ASP A 111 -12.15 8.31 5.28
N LEU A 112 -11.71 8.17 6.53
CA LEU A 112 -10.30 8.04 6.86
C LEU A 112 -9.68 6.74 6.31
N ALA A 113 -10.45 5.64 6.29
CA ALA A 113 -9.94 4.37 5.77
C ALA A 113 -9.84 4.41 4.24
N PHE A 114 -10.85 4.92 3.54
CA PHE A 114 -10.82 5.07 2.10
C PHE A 114 -9.73 6.04 1.63
N ALA A 115 -9.59 7.17 2.30
CA ALA A 115 -8.54 8.14 2.00
C ALA A 115 -7.13 7.56 2.20
N THR A 116 -6.87 6.93 3.36
CA THR A 116 -5.55 6.37 3.67
C THR A 116 -5.17 5.21 2.77
N ASN A 117 -6.14 4.32 2.47
CA ASN A 117 -5.86 3.09 1.74
C ASN A 117 -5.87 3.30 0.22
N HIS A 118 -6.78 4.13 -0.31
CA HIS A 118 -6.94 4.29 -1.76
C HIS A 118 -6.51 5.66 -2.27
N LEU A 119 -7.12 6.76 -1.78
CA LEU A 119 -6.87 8.09 -2.35
C LEU A 119 -5.41 8.54 -2.20
N GLY A 120 -4.82 8.33 -1.02
CA GLY A 120 -3.43 8.66 -0.74
C GLY A 120 -2.43 7.87 -1.58
N PRO A 121 -2.44 6.53 -1.57
CA PRO A 121 -1.58 5.72 -2.43
C PRO A 121 -1.77 5.98 -3.92
N PHE A 122 -3.00 6.25 -4.38
CA PHE A 122 -3.29 6.66 -5.74
C PHE A 122 -2.57 7.97 -6.08
N ALA A 123 -2.82 9.04 -5.31
CA ALA A 123 -2.20 10.35 -5.52
C ALA A 123 -0.67 10.30 -5.42
N PHE A 124 -0.14 9.51 -4.49
CA PHE A 124 1.30 9.31 -4.30
C PHE A 124 1.94 8.64 -5.52
N THR A 125 1.34 7.55 -5.98
CA THR A 125 1.82 6.82 -7.15
C THR A 125 1.73 7.68 -8.40
N GLU A 126 0.60 8.34 -8.64
CA GLU A 126 0.39 9.18 -9.81
C GLU A 126 1.39 10.37 -9.86
N ALA A 127 1.68 10.98 -8.72
CA ALA A 127 2.69 12.05 -8.62
C ALA A 127 4.12 11.56 -8.94
N LEU A 128 4.43 10.29 -8.64
CA LEU A 128 5.75 9.70 -8.88
C LEU A 128 5.93 9.15 -10.30
N ILE A 129 4.87 8.65 -10.95
CA ILE A 129 4.92 8.02 -12.29
C ILE A 129 5.82 8.80 -13.28
N PRO A 130 5.72 10.13 -13.45
CA PRO A 130 6.53 10.87 -14.43
C PRO A 130 8.04 10.77 -14.20
N ARG A 131 8.47 10.42 -12.99
CA ARG A 131 9.88 10.35 -12.56
C ARG A 131 10.37 8.93 -12.32
N LEU A 132 9.50 7.93 -12.38
CA LEU A 132 9.91 6.53 -12.25
C LEU A 132 10.65 6.09 -13.52
N PRO A 133 11.84 5.46 -13.40
CA PRO A 133 12.50 4.81 -14.53
C PRO A 133 11.66 3.73 -15.21
N ASP A 134 11.94 3.44 -16.48
CA ASP A 134 11.31 2.32 -17.18
C ASP A 134 11.63 0.99 -16.47
N GLY A 135 10.64 0.13 -16.38
CA GLY A 135 10.74 -1.15 -15.68
C GLY A 135 10.61 -1.06 -14.15
N THR A 136 10.44 0.14 -13.56
CA THR A 136 10.15 0.26 -12.11
C THR A 136 8.92 -0.56 -11.77
N ASN A 137 8.99 -1.33 -10.66
CA ASN A 137 7.89 -2.17 -10.21
C ASN A 137 7.11 -1.49 -9.06
N VAL A 138 5.87 -1.12 -9.31
CA VAL A 138 4.94 -0.57 -8.33
C VAL A 138 4.01 -1.67 -7.84
N VAL A 139 4.08 -1.98 -6.54
CA VAL A 139 3.29 -3.05 -5.92
C VAL A 139 2.34 -2.47 -4.89
N PHE A 140 1.07 -2.86 -4.96
CA PHE A 140 0.06 -2.52 -3.96
C PHE A 140 -0.24 -3.74 -3.08
N VAL A 141 -0.27 -3.53 -1.77
CA VAL A 141 -0.73 -4.55 -0.82
C VAL A 141 -2.25 -4.53 -0.74
N CYS A 142 -2.85 -5.37 -1.56
CA CYS A 142 -4.30 -5.55 -1.65
C CYS A 142 -4.81 -6.61 -0.65
N SER A 143 -6.06 -7.02 -0.79
CA SER A 143 -6.67 -8.06 0.04
C SER A 143 -7.85 -8.71 -0.68
N GLY A 144 -7.98 -10.02 -0.58
CA GLY A 144 -9.10 -10.75 -1.14
C GLY A 144 -10.45 -10.49 -0.46
N VAL A 145 -10.52 -9.62 0.55
CA VAL A 145 -11.79 -9.17 1.14
C VAL A 145 -12.62 -8.30 0.18
N GLU A 146 -12.01 -7.81 -0.90
CA GLU A 146 -12.68 -7.08 -1.97
C GLU A 146 -13.68 -7.96 -2.74
N ASP A 147 -13.44 -9.26 -2.76
CA ASP A 147 -14.24 -10.23 -3.51
C ASP A 147 -15.42 -10.75 -2.64
N PRO A 148 -16.67 -10.49 -3.04
CA PRO A 148 -17.85 -10.98 -2.33
C PRO A 148 -17.98 -12.51 -2.34
N GLU A 149 -17.34 -13.21 -3.29
CA GLU A 149 -17.40 -14.66 -3.41
C GLU A 149 -16.31 -15.37 -2.57
N ARG A 150 -15.38 -14.64 -2.00
CA ARG A 150 -14.27 -15.22 -1.25
C ARG A 150 -14.73 -15.77 0.10
N LYS A 151 -14.86 -17.09 0.17
CA LYS A 151 -15.41 -17.81 1.33
C LYS A 151 -14.76 -17.44 2.68
N PRO A 152 -13.41 -17.37 2.83
CA PRO A 152 -12.80 -16.98 4.11
C PRO A 152 -13.15 -15.54 4.53
N ALA A 153 -13.22 -14.60 3.59
CA ALA A 153 -13.61 -13.22 3.87
C ALA A 153 -15.08 -13.13 4.32
N ARG A 154 -15.96 -13.86 3.64
CA ARG A 154 -17.41 -13.95 4.03
C ARG A 154 -17.59 -14.54 5.42
N ALA A 155 -16.86 -15.60 5.75
CA ALA A 155 -16.90 -16.21 7.10
C ALA A 155 -16.40 -15.23 8.18
N ALA A 156 -15.44 -14.37 7.86
CA ALA A 156 -14.98 -13.29 8.75
C ALA A 156 -15.99 -12.12 8.88
N GLY A 157 -16.99 -12.05 7.99
CA GLY A 157 -18.06 -11.05 8.00
C GLY A 157 -17.95 -9.98 6.92
N PHE A 158 -16.97 -10.06 6.02
CA PHE A 158 -16.90 -9.17 4.84
C PHE A 158 -18.00 -9.52 3.82
N ARG A 159 -18.35 -8.56 2.98
CA ARG A 159 -19.35 -8.71 1.91
C ARG A 159 -18.82 -8.24 0.55
N GLY A 160 -17.50 -8.12 0.41
CA GLY A 160 -16.84 -7.56 -0.78
C GLY A 160 -16.81 -6.05 -0.78
N GLY A 161 -16.20 -5.49 -1.82
CA GLY A 161 -16.21 -4.05 -2.05
C GLY A 161 -17.61 -3.54 -2.41
N ARG A 162 -17.92 -2.32 -1.98
CA ARG A 162 -19.27 -1.70 -2.08
C ARG A 162 -19.20 -0.34 -2.76
N TYR A 163 -18.40 -0.24 -3.81
CA TYR A 163 -18.15 1.00 -4.54
C TYR A 163 -19.40 1.55 -5.23
N ILE A 164 -19.71 2.83 -5.00
CA ILE A 164 -20.75 3.59 -5.71
C ILE A 164 -20.06 4.56 -6.67
N SER A 165 -19.23 5.46 -6.13
CA SER A 165 -18.36 6.41 -6.83
C SER A 165 -17.22 6.81 -5.90
N ALA A 166 -16.17 7.48 -6.43
CA ALA A 166 -15.07 7.97 -5.62
C ALA A 166 -15.56 8.99 -4.57
N GLN A 167 -16.45 9.90 -4.96
CA GLN A 167 -17.04 10.88 -4.04
C GLN A 167 -17.88 10.19 -2.96
N ALA A 168 -18.81 9.31 -3.33
CA ALA A 168 -19.64 8.58 -2.36
C ALA A 168 -18.79 7.79 -1.37
N SER A 169 -17.74 7.13 -1.84
CA SER A 169 -16.81 6.38 -0.99
C SER A 169 -16.00 7.31 -0.07
N ALA A 170 -15.58 8.47 -0.55
CA ALA A 170 -14.97 9.51 0.27
C ALA A 170 -15.94 10.06 1.34
N ASP A 171 -17.21 10.14 1.01
CA ASP A 171 -18.26 10.53 1.97
C ASP A 171 -18.64 9.41 2.96
N GLY A 172 -18.04 8.21 2.81
CA GLY A 172 -18.34 7.03 3.65
C GLY A 172 -19.67 6.38 3.29
N GLN A 173 -20.09 6.49 2.03
CA GLN A 173 -21.31 5.89 1.50
C GLN A 173 -20.98 4.64 0.67
N TRP A 174 -21.72 3.57 0.89
CA TRP A 174 -21.48 2.27 0.29
C TRP A 174 -22.76 1.70 -0.32
N GLN A 175 -22.64 0.85 -1.32
CA GLN A 175 -23.80 0.12 -1.86
C GLN A 175 -24.49 -0.69 -0.78
N PRO A 176 -25.84 -0.84 -0.83
CA PRO A 176 -26.63 -1.64 0.11
C PRO A 176 -26.16 -3.10 0.19
N GLY A 177 -26.48 -3.76 1.30
CA GLY A 177 -26.14 -5.18 1.52
C GLY A 177 -24.72 -5.42 2.01
N GLY A 178 -24.08 -4.39 2.57
CA GLY A 178 -22.76 -4.46 3.16
C GLY A 178 -22.68 -5.25 4.47
N SER A 179 -21.53 -5.17 5.11
CA SER A 179 -21.24 -5.82 6.39
C SER A 179 -21.94 -5.11 7.54
N PRO A 180 -22.52 -5.84 8.53
CA PRO A 180 -22.98 -5.24 9.76
C PRO A 180 -21.82 -4.77 10.67
N LYS A 181 -20.59 -5.15 10.37
CA LYS A 181 -19.41 -4.77 11.15
C LYS A 181 -18.89 -3.41 10.69
N PRO A 182 -18.76 -2.42 11.60
CA PRO A 182 -18.23 -1.11 11.25
C PRO A 182 -16.85 -1.18 10.58
N GLY A 183 -16.63 -0.34 9.56
CA GLY A 183 -15.35 -0.22 8.85
C GLY A 183 -15.03 -1.33 7.84
N PHE A 184 -15.80 -2.43 7.81
CA PHE A 184 -15.53 -3.52 6.88
C PHE A 184 -15.81 -3.14 5.43
N ASP A 185 -16.89 -2.40 5.17
CA ASP A 185 -17.22 -1.94 3.82
C ASP A 185 -16.23 -0.89 3.32
N ALA A 186 -15.83 0.06 4.18
CA ALA A 186 -14.79 1.03 3.86
C ALA A 186 -13.46 0.32 3.48
N TYR A 187 -13.03 -0.64 4.29
CA TYR A 187 -11.82 -1.39 4.04
C TYR A 187 -11.91 -2.24 2.77
N ALA A 188 -12.97 -3.03 2.60
CA ALA A 188 -13.14 -3.89 1.43
C ALA A 188 -13.25 -3.07 0.14
N THR A 189 -13.95 -1.92 0.16
CA THR A 189 -14.08 -1.02 -0.99
C THR A 189 -12.76 -0.35 -1.32
N SER A 190 -11.98 0.08 -0.30
CA SER A 190 -10.65 0.62 -0.56
C SER A 190 -9.74 -0.41 -1.27
N LYS A 191 -9.78 -1.69 -0.86
CA LYS A 191 -9.01 -2.76 -1.49
C LYS A 191 -9.51 -3.12 -2.90
N GLN A 192 -10.81 -3.00 -3.16
CA GLN A 192 -11.40 -3.12 -4.50
C GLN A 192 -10.88 -2.03 -5.43
N CYS A 193 -10.88 -0.77 -4.96
CA CYS A 193 -10.40 0.37 -5.74
C CYS A 193 -8.87 0.32 -5.96
N GLU A 194 -8.08 -0.11 -4.97
CA GLU A 194 -6.64 -0.33 -5.15
C GLU A 194 -6.35 -1.35 -6.25
N LEU A 195 -7.05 -2.49 -6.24
CA LEU A 195 -6.82 -3.55 -7.23
C LEU A 195 -7.27 -3.11 -8.63
N ALA A 196 -8.40 -2.40 -8.73
CA ALA A 196 -8.86 -1.79 -9.99
C ALA A 196 -7.82 -0.78 -10.52
N THR A 197 -7.24 0.06 -9.65
CA THR A 197 -6.17 1.01 -10.00
C THR A 197 -4.93 0.31 -10.54
N VAL A 198 -4.50 -0.79 -9.91
CA VAL A 198 -3.33 -1.57 -10.40
C VAL A 198 -3.55 -2.03 -11.83
N PHE A 199 -4.71 -2.59 -12.15
CA PHE A 199 -5.00 -3.08 -13.49
C PHE A 199 -5.15 -1.95 -14.52
N ALA A 200 -5.76 -0.82 -14.14
CA ALA A 200 -5.85 0.36 -15.01
C ALA A 200 -4.46 0.94 -15.30
N PHE A 201 -3.64 1.19 -14.28
CA PHE A 201 -2.30 1.76 -14.44
C PHE A 201 -1.37 0.86 -15.24
N ALA A 202 -1.50 -0.47 -15.10
CA ALA A 202 -0.75 -1.42 -15.92
C ALA A 202 -1.05 -1.27 -17.43
N ARG A 203 -2.28 -0.89 -17.79
CA ARG A 203 -2.67 -0.61 -19.19
C ARG A 203 -2.27 0.80 -19.63
N GLU A 204 -2.45 1.80 -18.76
CA GLU A 204 -2.21 3.21 -19.09
C GLU A 204 -0.73 3.56 -19.20
N THR A 205 0.14 2.86 -18.44
CA THR A 205 1.56 3.22 -18.29
C THR A 205 2.47 2.00 -18.51
N PRO A 206 2.58 1.48 -19.73
CA PRO A 206 3.28 0.22 -20.02
C PRO A 206 4.80 0.25 -19.75
N ARG A 207 5.41 1.43 -19.60
CA ARG A 207 6.81 1.58 -19.22
C ARG A 207 7.09 1.28 -17.74
N VAL A 208 6.06 1.31 -16.87
CA VAL A 208 6.13 1.00 -15.45
C VAL A 208 5.31 -0.26 -15.18
N ARG A 209 5.79 -1.13 -14.34
CA ARG A 209 5.07 -2.35 -13.95
C ARG A 209 4.19 -2.06 -12.74
N PHE A 210 2.94 -2.48 -12.81
CA PHE A 210 1.98 -2.36 -11.70
C PHE A 210 1.44 -3.72 -11.33
N ASN A 211 1.66 -4.13 -10.10
CA ASN A 211 1.26 -5.42 -9.59
C ASN A 211 0.59 -5.28 -8.22
N ALA A 212 -0.16 -6.28 -7.82
CA ALA A 212 -0.81 -6.35 -6.52
C ALA A 212 -0.41 -7.63 -5.80
N VAL A 213 -0.43 -7.61 -4.47
CA VAL A 213 -0.20 -8.79 -3.64
C VAL A 213 -1.23 -8.88 -2.51
N GLU A 214 -1.82 -10.07 -2.33
CA GLU A 214 -2.53 -10.43 -1.12
C GLU A 214 -1.55 -11.10 -0.15
N PRO A 215 -1.20 -10.45 0.98
CA PRO A 215 -0.17 -10.98 1.89
C PRO A 215 -0.69 -12.12 2.78
N GLY A 216 -1.94 -12.57 2.58
CA GLY A 216 -2.65 -13.47 3.48
C GLY A 216 -3.09 -12.78 4.78
N PHE A 217 -3.90 -13.48 5.59
CA PHE A 217 -4.28 -12.97 6.91
C PHE A 217 -3.09 -13.03 7.87
N ASN A 218 -2.69 -11.88 8.39
CA ASN A 218 -1.55 -11.71 9.30
C ASN A 218 -2.05 -11.32 10.70
N PRO A 219 -2.37 -12.29 11.58
CA PRO A 219 -2.78 -11.99 12.95
C PRO A 219 -1.67 -11.25 13.70
N GLY A 220 -2.04 -10.28 14.54
CA GLY A 220 -1.08 -9.50 15.34
C GLY A 220 -0.39 -8.35 14.62
N THR A 221 -0.80 -7.99 13.39
CA THR A 221 -0.37 -6.75 12.74
C THR A 221 -1.14 -5.55 13.30
N SER A 222 -0.59 -4.33 13.07
CA SER A 222 -1.23 -3.07 13.51
C SER A 222 -2.51 -2.72 12.73
N LEU A 223 -2.92 -3.51 11.75
CA LEU A 223 -4.17 -3.34 11.02
C LEU A 223 -5.39 -3.40 11.96
N GLY A 224 -5.34 -4.27 12.98
CA GLY A 224 -6.37 -4.38 14.03
C GLY A 224 -6.04 -3.63 15.32
N ARG A 225 -5.36 -2.47 15.24
CA ARG A 225 -4.92 -1.70 16.42
C ARG A 225 -6.05 -1.28 17.35
N ASP A 226 -7.27 -1.11 16.81
CA ASP A 226 -8.47 -0.74 17.59
C ASP A 226 -9.15 -1.95 18.24
N ALA A 227 -8.61 -3.16 18.08
CA ALA A 227 -9.13 -4.34 18.74
C ALA A 227 -8.78 -4.33 20.25
N ASN A 228 -9.64 -4.99 21.04
CA ASN A 228 -9.44 -5.18 22.49
C ASN A 228 -8.03 -5.73 22.78
N PRO A 229 -7.31 -5.21 23.81
CA PRO A 229 -5.97 -5.67 24.19
C PRO A 229 -5.84 -7.18 24.36
N ALA A 230 -6.85 -7.85 24.95
CA ALA A 230 -6.85 -9.30 25.11
C ALA A 230 -6.87 -10.03 23.75
N LEU A 231 -7.69 -9.55 22.80
CA LEU A 231 -7.74 -10.11 21.44
C LEU A 231 -6.42 -9.88 20.70
N ARG A 232 -5.79 -8.72 20.89
CA ARG A 232 -4.46 -8.43 20.33
C ARG A 232 -3.38 -9.35 20.89
N PHE A 233 -3.45 -9.66 22.19
CA PHE A 233 -2.54 -10.60 22.84
C PHE A 233 -2.71 -12.01 22.25
N VAL A 234 -3.94 -12.52 22.15
CA VAL A 234 -4.24 -13.82 21.55
C VAL A 234 -3.80 -13.86 20.08
N ALA A 235 -4.09 -12.82 19.30
CA ALA A 235 -3.66 -12.72 17.90
C ALA A 235 -2.13 -12.80 17.76
N ARG A 236 -1.40 -12.12 18.66
CA ARG A 236 0.07 -12.06 18.60
C ARG A 236 0.74 -13.34 19.08
N TYR A 237 0.30 -13.91 20.20
CA TYR A 237 1.02 -14.98 20.89
C TYR A 237 0.45 -16.38 20.63
N VAL A 238 -0.81 -16.50 20.22
CA VAL A 238 -1.47 -17.78 19.92
C VAL A 238 -1.68 -17.95 18.43
N MET A 239 -2.33 -16.97 17.78
CA MET A 239 -2.70 -17.11 16.37
C MET A 239 -1.50 -16.95 15.41
N SER A 240 -0.59 -16.02 15.67
CA SER A 240 0.57 -15.79 14.79
C SER A 240 1.50 -17.00 14.67
N PRO A 241 1.83 -17.76 15.72
CA PRO A 241 2.64 -18.99 15.60
C PRO A 241 1.93 -20.10 14.79
N LEU A 242 0.59 -20.15 14.81
CA LEU A 242 -0.20 -21.14 14.08
C LEU A 242 -0.43 -20.74 12.62
N ALA A 243 -0.18 -19.48 12.25
CA ALA A 243 -0.44 -18.97 10.93
C ALA A 243 0.14 -19.81 9.78
N PRO A 244 1.38 -20.35 9.84
CA PRO A 244 1.93 -21.16 8.76
C PRO A 244 1.19 -22.46 8.50
N MET A 245 0.40 -22.94 9.44
CA MET A 245 -0.33 -24.21 9.36
C MET A 245 -1.76 -24.04 8.81
N ILE A 246 -2.26 -22.81 8.71
CA ILE A 246 -3.64 -22.53 8.32
C ILE A 246 -3.63 -21.90 6.92
N LYS A 247 -4.40 -22.47 6.01
CA LYS A 247 -4.53 -21.96 4.64
C LYS A 247 -5.01 -20.50 4.65
N TYR A 248 -4.42 -19.66 3.82
CA TYR A 248 -4.64 -18.20 3.72
C TYR A 248 -4.14 -17.38 4.91
N TRP A 249 -3.45 -17.99 5.88
CA TRP A 249 -2.78 -17.28 6.96
C TRP A 249 -1.30 -17.15 6.67
N SER A 250 -0.73 -16.01 7.06
CA SER A 250 0.68 -15.72 6.86
C SER A 250 1.29 -15.07 8.09
N THR A 251 2.59 -14.93 8.07
CA THR A 251 3.33 -14.13 9.06
C THR A 251 3.92 -12.91 8.38
N PRO A 252 4.16 -11.79 9.09
CA PRO A 252 4.81 -10.62 8.51
C PRO A 252 6.16 -10.93 7.85
N LYS A 253 6.89 -11.92 8.38
CA LYS A 253 8.17 -12.36 7.80
C LYS A 253 7.99 -13.09 6.47
N ARG A 254 7.00 -13.99 6.36
CA ARG A 254 6.70 -14.71 5.09
C ARG A 254 6.17 -13.73 4.05
N ALA A 255 5.19 -12.90 4.42
CA ALA A 255 4.63 -11.89 3.54
C ALA A 255 5.71 -10.93 3.01
N ALA A 256 6.61 -10.46 3.88
CA ALA A 256 7.72 -9.58 3.48
C ALA A 256 8.64 -10.23 2.45
N ARG A 257 8.98 -11.51 2.59
CA ARG A 257 9.81 -12.23 1.61
C ARG A 257 9.13 -12.30 0.25
N VAL A 258 7.85 -12.69 0.21
CA VAL A 258 7.08 -12.76 -1.05
C VAL A 258 7.03 -11.38 -1.71
N ILE A 259 6.70 -10.32 -0.95
CA ILE A 259 6.66 -8.95 -1.45
C ILE A 259 8.03 -8.50 -1.97
N THR A 260 9.10 -8.76 -1.21
CA THR A 260 10.47 -8.42 -1.64
C THR A 260 10.82 -9.13 -2.94
N THR A 261 10.53 -10.43 -3.06
CA THR A 261 10.76 -11.18 -4.31
C THR A 261 10.01 -10.53 -5.48
N ILE A 262 8.72 -10.21 -5.32
CA ILE A 262 7.93 -9.56 -6.38
C ILE A 262 8.53 -8.19 -6.76
N LEU A 263 8.92 -7.37 -5.76
CA LEU A 263 9.48 -6.04 -6.00
C LEU A 263 10.84 -6.06 -6.68
N THR A 264 11.67 -7.06 -6.37
CA THR A 264 13.05 -7.16 -6.87
C THR A 264 13.17 -8.06 -8.09
N ASP A 265 12.08 -8.69 -8.52
CA ASP A 265 12.03 -9.50 -9.73
C ASP A 265 12.23 -8.62 -10.98
N ASP A 266 13.12 -9.05 -11.87
CA ASP A 266 13.43 -8.38 -13.13
C ASP A 266 12.54 -8.86 -14.31
N THR A 267 11.45 -9.62 -14.03
CA THR A 267 10.48 -10.01 -15.07
C THR A 267 9.74 -8.80 -15.63
N SER A 268 9.18 -8.94 -16.83
CA SER A 268 8.36 -7.90 -17.46
C SER A 268 6.87 -7.97 -17.07
N GLN A 269 6.52 -8.76 -16.04
CA GLN A 269 5.12 -8.96 -15.66
C GLN A 269 4.52 -7.69 -15.06
N THR A 270 3.35 -7.31 -15.56
CA THR A 270 2.53 -6.19 -15.09
C THR A 270 1.06 -6.59 -15.10
N GLY A 271 0.24 -5.97 -14.26
CA GLY A 271 -1.18 -6.31 -14.13
C GLY A 271 -1.41 -7.66 -13.46
N VAL A 272 -0.48 -8.12 -12.62
CA VAL A 272 -0.62 -9.40 -11.91
C VAL A 272 -1.02 -9.17 -10.47
N TYR A 273 -2.04 -9.93 -10.02
CA TYR A 273 -2.40 -10.03 -8.62
C TYR A 273 -1.82 -11.34 -8.05
N TYR A 274 -0.95 -11.24 -7.07
CA TYR A 274 -0.28 -12.38 -6.44
C TYR A 274 -0.93 -12.77 -5.11
N ASP A 275 -0.99 -14.07 -4.83
CA ASP A 275 -1.42 -14.61 -3.53
C ASP A 275 -0.28 -14.55 -2.48
N ASP A 276 -0.56 -15.03 -1.27
CA ASP A 276 0.38 -15.12 -0.14
C ASP A 276 1.57 -16.06 -0.36
N SER A 277 1.58 -16.80 -1.45
CA SER A 277 2.70 -17.65 -1.88
C SER A 277 3.48 -17.06 -3.06
N GLY A 278 3.06 -15.92 -3.60
CA GLY A 278 3.66 -15.29 -4.77
C GLY A 278 3.19 -15.88 -6.10
N LYS A 279 2.08 -16.62 -6.12
CA LYS A 279 1.49 -17.15 -7.35
C LYS A 279 0.39 -16.21 -7.85
N PRO A 280 0.22 -16.10 -9.19
CA PRO A 280 -0.90 -15.35 -9.74
C PRO A 280 -2.26 -15.86 -9.23
N MET A 281 -3.13 -14.92 -8.86
CA MET A 281 -4.52 -15.18 -8.48
C MET A 281 -5.46 -14.20 -9.19
N SER A 282 -6.75 -14.49 -9.19
CA SER A 282 -7.76 -13.59 -9.73
C SER A 282 -8.41 -12.78 -8.61
N GLY A 283 -8.68 -11.51 -8.86
CA GLY A 283 -9.63 -10.70 -8.11
C GLY A 283 -11.08 -11.01 -8.50
N SER A 284 -12.03 -10.32 -7.87
CA SER A 284 -13.45 -10.43 -8.19
C SER A 284 -13.74 -10.16 -9.67
N ALA A 285 -14.91 -10.61 -10.15
CA ALA A 285 -15.32 -10.33 -11.53
C ALA A 285 -15.34 -8.82 -11.84
N LEU A 286 -15.77 -8.01 -10.86
CA LEU A 286 -15.90 -6.57 -11.04
C LEU A 286 -14.52 -5.88 -11.21
N VAL A 287 -13.52 -6.21 -10.38
CA VAL A 287 -12.18 -5.61 -10.52
C VAL A 287 -11.45 -6.04 -11.79
N ARG A 288 -11.87 -7.13 -12.42
CA ARG A 288 -11.35 -7.60 -13.72
C ARG A 288 -12.02 -6.94 -14.94
N ASP A 289 -13.12 -6.22 -14.72
CA ASP A 289 -13.80 -5.46 -15.77
C ASP A 289 -13.05 -4.15 -16.07
N PRO A 290 -12.51 -3.97 -17.29
CA PRO A 290 -11.81 -2.74 -17.67
C PRO A 290 -12.67 -1.48 -17.51
N ALA A 291 -13.98 -1.56 -17.75
CA ALA A 291 -14.87 -0.41 -17.62
C ALA A 291 -14.99 0.04 -16.15
N PHE A 292 -15.01 -0.91 -15.21
CA PHE A 292 -14.97 -0.59 -13.77
C PHE A 292 -13.62 0.02 -13.36
N GLN A 293 -12.52 -0.54 -13.86
CA GLN A 293 -11.17 -0.05 -13.57
C GLN A 293 -11.00 1.40 -14.03
N ASP A 294 -11.40 1.70 -15.28
CA ASP A 294 -11.31 3.03 -15.88
C ASP A 294 -12.21 4.02 -15.15
N ARG A 295 -13.40 3.60 -14.72
CA ARG A 295 -14.30 4.40 -13.91
C ARG A 295 -13.68 4.77 -12.55
N VAL A 296 -13.12 3.81 -11.82
CA VAL A 296 -12.47 4.06 -10.52
C VAL A 296 -11.35 5.09 -10.68
N VAL A 297 -10.49 4.93 -11.68
CA VAL A 297 -9.35 5.84 -11.92
C VAL A 297 -9.84 7.23 -12.31
N THR A 298 -10.79 7.33 -13.24
CA THR A 298 -11.33 8.62 -13.71
C THR A 298 -12.01 9.39 -12.58
N GLU A 299 -12.87 8.74 -11.79
CA GLU A 299 -13.57 9.36 -10.67
C GLU A 299 -12.61 9.74 -9.54
N THR A 300 -11.58 8.92 -9.28
CA THR A 300 -10.54 9.24 -8.28
C THR A 300 -9.73 10.47 -8.72
N ARG A 301 -9.32 10.56 -9.99
CA ARG A 301 -8.64 11.74 -10.53
C ARG A 301 -9.50 13.01 -10.41
N ALA A 302 -10.77 12.90 -10.77
CA ALA A 302 -11.71 14.03 -10.66
C ALA A 302 -11.85 14.50 -9.20
N LEU A 303 -11.99 13.58 -8.25
CA LEU A 303 -12.06 13.91 -6.83
C LEU A 303 -10.76 14.58 -6.33
N LEU A 304 -9.61 14.03 -6.67
CA LEU A 304 -8.30 14.56 -6.26
C LEU A 304 -7.98 15.93 -6.89
N ALA A 305 -8.54 16.23 -8.06
CA ALA A 305 -8.39 17.52 -8.72
C ALA A 305 -9.13 18.66 -7.98
N THR A 306 -10.09 18.34 -7.11
CA THR A 306 -10.77 19.34 -6.27
C THR A 306 -9.86 19.90 -5.16
N ILE A 307 -8.75 19.18 -4.83
CA ILE A 307 -7.80 19.62 -3.82
C ILE A 307 -6.71 20.45 -4.49
N PRO A 308 -6.48 21.71 -4.07
CA PRO A 308 -5.47 22.58 -4.65
C PRO A 308 -4.07 21.94 -4.71
N ALA A 309 -3.32 22.25 -5.77
CA ALA A 309 -1.98 21.70 -5.98
C ALA A 309 -0.93 22.27 -5.01
N SER A 310 -1.15 23.44 -4.45
CA SER A 310 -0.28 24.11 -3.47
C SER A 310 -1.06 24.36 -2.18
N GLY A 311 -0.44 24.05 -1.05
CA GLY A 311 -0.90 24.56 0.24
C GLY A 311 -0.64 26.09 0.31
N ALA A 312 -1.45 26.88 -0.40
CA ALA A 312 -1.59 28.26 -0.05
C ALA A 312 -2.34 28.33 1.29
N PRO A 313 -1.87 29.09 2.28
CA PRO A 313 -2.67 29.31 3.47
C PRO A 313 -4.04 29.85 3.03
N VAL A 314 -5.10 29.28 3.57
CA VAL A 314 -6.43 29.89 3.49
C VAL A 314 -6.27 31.25 4.13
N SER A 315 -6.34 32.31 3.34
CA SER A 315 -6.46 33.66 3.87
C SER A 315 -7.81 33.74 4.58
N ASP A 316 -7.77 33.99 5.88
CA ASP A 316 -8.92 34.30 6.74
C ASP A 316 -9.78 35.40 6.17
#